data_044c2aab65d2d9025cdf1cab1f265fd8
#
_entry.id   044c2aab65d2d9025cdf1cab1f265fd8
#
_cell.length_a   1.000
_cell.length_b   1.000
_cell.length_c   1.000
_cell.angle_alpha   90.00
_cell.angle_beta   90.00
_cell.angle_gamma   90.00
#
_symmetry.space_group_name_H-M   'P 1'
#
loop_
_entity.id
_entity.type
_entity.pdbx_description
1 polymer ?
#
loop_
_entity_poly.entity_id
_entity_poly.type
_entity_poly.pdbx_seq_one_letter_code
_entity_poly.pdbx_strand_id
1 'polypeptide(L)'
;MLLSLIAYATARQAPGLEQGLGFIDAEGDFIAGQHGGFFKHLFNWMGIAILLTTELGLLDACARISTDIIKINWLRENEKWSKNRLYFLLLWAQILFGTLIMLSDFNKPVQLLILSASLNAGVMLIYSVLLLWMNNRVLKGPLAMHPTRFLALIWSCAFFGYFTFVTIQSQLPKLWH
;
A
#
# COMPACT_ATOMS: atom_id res chain seq x y z
N MET A 1 -14.78 -9.70 -5.02
CA MET A 1 -14.00 -9.79 -6.25
C MET A 1 -14.85 -10.21 -7.47
N LEU A 2 -15.55 -11.33 -7.46
CA LEU A 2 -16.39 -11.76 -8.61
C LEU A 2 -17.53 -10.78 -8.93
N LEU A 3 -18.25 -10.27 -7.92
CA LEU A 3 -19.31 -9.27 -8.07
C LEU A 3 -18.81 -7.96 -8.68
N SER A 4 -17.67 -7.48 -8.22
CA SER A 4 -17.00 -6.29 -8.73
C SER A 4 -16.54 -6.48 -10.19
N LEU A 5 -16.10 -7.66 -10.57
CA LEU A 5 -15.67 -7.97 -11.92
C LEU A 5 -16.85 -8.03 -12.90
N ILE A 6 -18.00 -8.56 -12.46
CA ILE A 6 -19.25 -8.59 -13.24
C ILE A 6 -19.82 -7.18 -13.40
N ALA A 7 -19.86 -6.40 -12.32
CA ALA A 7 -20.31 -5.02 -12.34
C ALA A 7 -19.41 -4.15 -13.24
N TYR A 8 -18.08 -4.33 -13.19
CA TYR A 8 -17.14 -3.66 -14.08
C TYR A 8 -17.37 -4.01 -15.57
N ALA A 9 -17.59 -5.29 -15.88
CA ALA A 9 -17.81 -5.72 -17.26
C ALA A 9 -19.08 -5.12 -17.87
N THR A 10 -20.11 -4.89 -17.05
CA THR A 10 -21.39 -4.29 -17.47
C THR A 10 -21.35 -2.76 -17.43
N ALA A 11 -20.69 -2.16 -16.46
CA ALA A 11 -20.54 -0.71 -16.35
C ALA A 11 -19.60 -0.11 -17.42
N ARG A 12 -18.67 -0.90 -17.97
CA ARG A 12 -17.76 -0.45 -19.05
C ARG A 12 -18.50 -0.01 -20.32
N GLN A 13 -19.77 -0.36 -20.48
CA GLN A 13 -20.60 0.06 -21.61
C GLN A 13 -21.28 1.41 -21.37
N ALA A 14 -21.20 2.00 -20.18
CA ALA A 14 -21.77 3.32 -19.89
C ALA A 14 -20.76 4.43 -20.27
N PRO A 15 -21.14 5.38 -21.15
CA PRO A 15 -20.28 6.52 -21.47
C PRO A 15 -20.21 7.45 -20.26
N GLY A 16 -19.01 7.71 -19.77
CA GLY A 16 -18.78 8.68 -18.68
C GLY A 16 -18.23 8.12 -17.37
N LEU A 17 -17.69 6.90 -17.35
CA LEU A 17 -16.94 6.39 -16.20
C LEU A 17 -15.69 7.24 -15.98
N GLU A 18 -15.84 8.29 -15.19
CA GLU A 18 -14.70 9.06 -14.70
C GLU A 18 -13.83 8.17 -13.81
N GLN A 19 -12.53 8.20 -14.07
CA GLN A 19 -11.52 7.51 -13.28
C GLN A 19 -11.52 8.11 -11.87
N GLY A 20 -12.06 7.39 -10.90
CA GLY A 20 -12.08 7.87 -9.51
C GLY A 20 -13.22 7.26 -8.68
N LEU A 21 -13.66 8.01 -7.66
CA LEU A 21 -14.73 7.60 -6.74
C LEU A 21 -16.09 7.39 -7.44
N GLY A 22 -16.34 8.04 -8.56
CA GLY A 22 -17.54 7.86 -9.38
C GLY A 22 -17.77 6.42 -9.89
N PHE A 23 -16.69 5.62 -9.99
CA PHE A 23 -16.79 4.21 -10.33
C PHE A 23 -17.54 3.39 -9.26
N ILE A 24 -17.30 3.70 -7.98
CA ILE A 24 -17.94 2.99 -6.85
C ILE A 24 -19.46 3.29 -6.82
N ASP A 25 -19.83 4.55 -7.09
CA ASP A 25 -21.23 4.95 -7.17
C ASP A 25 -21.94 4.28 -8.35
N ALA A 26 -21.31 4.23 -9.53
CA ALA A 26 -21.83 3.54 -10.70
C ALA A 26 -22.03 2.03 -10.46
N GLU A 27 -21.09 1.40 -9.76
CA GLU A 27 -21.19 -0.01 -9.37
C GLU A 27 -22.32 -0.23 -8.36
N GLY A 28 -22.48 0.68 -7.39
CA GLY A 28 -23.60 0.70 -6.46
C GLY A 28 -24.96 0.89 -7.14
N ASP A 29 -25.06 1.78 -8.12
CA ASP A 29 -26.28 2.04 -8.89
C ASP A 29 -26.66 0.85 -9.77
N PHE A 30 -25.68 0.17 -10.35
CA PHE A 30 -25.92 -1.07 -11.10
C PHE A 30 -26.52 -2.17 -10.21
N ILE A 31 -25.97 -2.36 -9.01
CA ILE A 31 -26.49 -3.32 -8.01
C ILE A 31 -27.92 -2.92 -7.57
N ALA A 32 -28.17 -1.62 -7.38
CA ALA A 32 -29.50 -1.10 -7.02
C ALA A 32 -30.54 -1.38 -8.12
N GLY A 33 -30.15 -1.26 -9.38
CA GLY A 33 -31.02 -1.53 -10.52
C GLY A 33 -31.47 -2.99 -10.65
N GLN A 34 -30.61 -3.93 -10.21
CA GLN A 34 -30.90 -5.37 -10.26
C GLN A 34 -31.58 -5.91 -9.00
N HIS A 35 -31.20 -5.43 -7.83
CA HIS A 35 -31.58 -6.03 -6.54
C HIS A 35 -32.28 -5.05 -5.58
N GLY A 36 -32.43 -3.79 -5.96
CA GLY A 36 -33.09 -2.76 -5.14
C GLY A 36 -32.09 -1.90 -4.32
N GLY A 37 -32.55 -0.70 -3.91
CA GLY A 37 -31.71 0.31 -3.25
C GLY A 37 -31.07 -0.12 -1.94
N PHE A 38 -31.66 -1.09 -1.23
CA PHE A 38 -31.09 -1.65 -0.01
C PHE A 38 -29.70 -2.28 -0.24
N PHE A 39 -29.52 -2.98 -1.37
CA PHE A 39 -28.26 -3.62 -1.70
C PHE A 39 -27.15 -2.62 -2.05
N LYS A 40 -27.47 -1.44 -2.59
CA LYS A 40 -26.51 -0.36 -2.77
C LYS A 40 -25.93 0.12 -1.43
N HIS A 41 -26.81 0.36 -0.44
CA HIS A 41 -26.35 0.77 0.88
C HIS A 41 -25.51 -0.31 1.56
N LEU A 42 -25.92 -1.58 1.44
CA LEU A 42 -25.16 -2.71 1.99
C LEU A 42 -23.77 -2.80 1.35
N PHE A 43 -23.67 -2.66 0.03
CA PHE A 43 -22.40 -2.66 -0.71
C PHE A 43 -21.47 -1.54 -0.25
N ASN A 44 -21.99 -0.32 -0.12
CA ASN A 44 -21.20 0.82 0.36
C ASN A 44 -20.72 0.63 1.80
N TRP A 45 -21.57 0.15 2.70
CA TRP A 45 -21.20 -0.15 4.09
C TRP A 45 -20.15 -1.25 4.20
N MET A 46 -20.26 -2.30 3.37
CA MET A 46 -19.23 -3.34 3.29
C MET A 46 -17.90 -2.78 2.81
N GLY A 47 -17.91 -1.93 1.78
CA GLY A 47 -16.71 -1.26 1.28
C GLY A 47 -16.03 -0.42 2.36
N ILE A 48 -16.79 0.42 3.05
CA ILE A 48 -16.30 1.24 4.17
C ILE A 48 -15.72 0.36 5.28
N ALA A 49 -16.41 -0.70 5.68
CA ALA A 49 -15.95 -1.59 6.74
C ALA A 49 -14.63 -2.30 6.39
N ILE A 50 -14.49 -2.78 5.15
CA ILE A 50 -13.26 -3.42 4.66
C ILE A 50 -12.10 -2.42 4.65
N LEU A 51 -12.31 -1.22 4.11
CA LEU A 51 -11.27 -0.18 4.06
C LEU A 51 -10.83 0.24 5.46
N LEU A 52 -11.79 0.50 6.37
CA LEU A 52 -11.48 0.86 7.76
C LEU A 52 -10.69 -0.22 8.48
N THR A 53 -11.11 -1.48 8.36
CA THR A 53 -10.43 -2.60 9.04
C THR A 53 -9.01 -2.77 8.52
N THR A 54 -8.82 -2.65 7.21
CA THR A 54 -7.51 -2.77 6.58
C THR A 54 -6.59 -1.62 7.01
N GLU A 55 -7.10 -0.38 7.01
CA GLU A 55 -6.34 0.81 7.38
C GLU A 55 -5.93 0.78 8.86
N LEU A 56 -6.86 0.45 9.76
CA LEU A 56 -6.56 0.31 11.19
C LEU A 56 -5.51 -0.77 11.46
N GLY A 57 -5.60 -1.91 10.77
CA GLY A 57 -4.61 -2.97 10.87
C GLY A 57 -3.21 -2.54 10.40
N LEU A 58 -3.16 -1.80 9.30
CA LEU A 58 -1.91 -1.29 8.75
C LEU A 58 -1.27 -0.23 9.66
N LEU A 59 -2.05 0.73 10.16
CA LEU A 59 -1.58 1.77 11.08
C LEU A 59 -1.03 1.16 12.37
N ASP A 60 -1.74 0.19 12.97
CA ASP A 60 -1.30 -0.50 14.17
C ASP A 60 0.02 -1.28 13.92
N ALA A 61 0.09 -2.04 12.84
CA ALA A 61 1.29 -2.81 12.48
C ALA A 61 2.49 -1.89 12.25
N CYS A 62 2.34 -0.82 11.48
CA CYS A 62 3.41 0.16 11.24
C CYS A 62 3.86 0.85 12.52
N ALA A 63 2.94 1.26 13.39
CA ALA A 63 3.26 1.89 14.66
C ALA A 63 4.03 0.93 15.59
N ARG A 64 3.64 -0.34 15.68
CA ARG A 64 4.34 -1.37 16.49
C ARG A 64 5.74 -1.65 15.98
N ILE A 65 5.88 -1.93 14.69
CA ILE A 65 7.19 -2.24 14.08
C ILE A 65 8.15 -1.05 14.25
N SER A 66 7.68 0.16 13.95
CA SER A 66 8.48 1.38 14.11
C SER A 66 8.88 1.62 15.57
N THR A 67 7.95 1.38 16.51
CA THR A 67 8.24 1.48 17.95
C THR A 67 9.33 0.52 18.38
N ASP A 68 9.26 -0.73 17.95
CA ASP A 68 10.24 -1.74 18.32
C ASP A 68 11.61 -1.44 17.72
N ILE A 69 11.68 -1.02 16.45
CA ILE A 69 12.93 -0.62 15.80
C ILE A 69 13.59 0.56 16.51
N ILE A 70 12.84 1.62 16.83
CA ILE A 70 13.35 2.82 17.49
C ILE A 70 13.79 2.49 18.91
N LYS A 71 13.00 1.69 19.65
CA LYS A 71 13.33 1.31 21.02
C LYS A 71 14.59 0.46 21.11
N ILE A 72 14.79 -0.48 20.17
CA ILE A 72 15.95 -1.38 20.18
C ILE A 72 17.22 -0.64 19.75
N ASN A 73 17.15 0.20 18.72
CA ASN A 73 18.33 0.81 18.12
C ASN A 73 18.76 2.12 18.79
N TRP A 74 17.83 2.96 19.24
CA TRP A 74 18.15 4.32 19.67
C TRP A 74 17.76 4.64 21.13
N LEU A 75 16.73 4.00 21.67
CA LEU A 75 16.20 4.33 23.00
C LEU A 75 16.34 3.17 24.00
N ARG A 76 17.29 2.26 23.80
CA ARG A 76 17.44 1.06 24.61
C ARG A 76 17.60 1.36 26.12
N GLU A 77 18.35 2.41 26.47
CA GLU A 77 18.68 2.78 27.85
C GLU A 77 17.79 3.90 28.42
N ASN A 78 16.89 4.45 27.63
CA ASN A 78 16.13 5.61 28.05
C ASN A 78 14.79 5.20 28.66
N GLU A 79 14.72 5.14 30.00
CA GLU A 79 13.49 4.76 30.74
C GLU A 79 12.35 5.76 30.56
N LYS A 80 12.63 7.02 30.21
CA LYS A 80 11.63 8.07 30.00
C LYS A 80 10.70 7.78 28.79
N TRP A 81 11.21 7.04 27.81
CA TRP A 81 10.47 6.64 26.60
C TRP A 81 9.96 5.21 26.71
N SER A 82 8.84 5.02 27.42
CA SER A 82 8.20 3.72 27.47
C SER A 82 7.68 3.31 26.09
N LYS A 83 7.63 2.00 25.81
CA LYS A 83 7.12 1.48 24.52
C LYS A 83 5.73 2.04 24.18
N ASN A 84 4.85 2.15 25.19
CA ASN A 84 3.51 2.66 25.00
C ASN A 84 3.45 4.12 24.56
N ARG A 85 4.29 4.98 25.15
CA ARG A 85 4.34 6.40 24.75
C ARG A 85 4.84 6.57 23.32
N LEU A 86 5.87 5.81 22.95
CA LEU A 86 6.45 5.84 21.62
C LEU A 86 5.43 5.34 20.57
N TYR A 87 4.71 4.27 20.90
CA TYR A 87 3.66 3.73 20.07
C TYR A 87 2.55 4.77 19.80
N PHE A 88 2.02 5.39 20.85
CA PHE A 88 0.99 6.41 20.69
C PHE A 88 1.48 7.63 19.91
N LEU A 89 2.72 8.06 20.14
CA LEU A 89 3.30 9.17 19.41
C LEU A 89 3.43 8.86 17.92
N LEU A 90 3.91 7.67 17.57
CA LEU A 90 4.03 7.25 16.18
C LEU A 90 2.67 7.06 15.51
N LEU A 91 1.70 6.51 16.22
CA LEU A 91 0.33 6.36 15.72
C LEU A 91 -0.28 7.72 15.37
N TRP A 92 -0.20 8.68 16.31
CA TRP A 92 -0.71 10.03 16.07
C TRP A 92 0.07 10.76 14.97
N ALA A 93 1.38 10.58 14.89
CA ALA A 93 2.20 11.15 13.84
C ALA A 93 1.76 10.66 12.44
N GLN A 94 1.46 9.37 12.30
CA GLN A 94 0.95 8.80 11.05
C GLN A 94 -0.42 9.37 10.68
N ILE A 95 -1.34 9.45 11.64
CA ILE A 95 -2.68 10.01 11.41
C ILE A 95 -2.59 11.49 11.01
N LEU A 96 -1.79 12.29 11.72
CA LEU A 96 -1.59 13.71 11.40
C LEU A 96 -0.95 13.88 10.03
N PHE A 97 0.04 13.07 9.69
CA PHE A 97 0.70 13.10 8.39
C PHE A 97 -0.27 12.76 7.25
N GLY A 98 -1.08 11.71 7.42
CA GLY A 98 -2.11 11.34 6.46
C GLY A 98 -3.16 12.44 6.28
N THR A 99 -3.60 13.06 7.39
CA THR A 99 -4.55 14.17 7.37
C THR A 99 -3.98 15.39 6.66
N LEU A 100 -2.71 15.74 6.89
CA LEU A 100 -2.03 16.83 6.21
C LEU A 100 -1.93 16.61 4.70
N ILE A 101 -1.65 15.37 4.26
CA ILE A 101 -1.64 15.04 2.83
C ILE A 101 -3.03 15.19 2.22
N MET A 102 -4.08 14.76 2.92
CA MET A 102 -5.46 14.90 2.46
C MET A 102 -5.93 16.35 2.39
N LEU A 103 -5.43 17.23 3.29
CA LEU A 103 -5.71 18.66 3.30
C LEU A 103 -4.90 19.46 2.28
N SER A 104 -3.76 18.93 1.83
CA SER A 104 -3.04 19.52 0.69
C SER A 104 -3.77 19.14 -0.60
N ASP A 105 -3.74 20.03 -1.62
CA ASP A 105 -4.50 19.95 -2.89
C ASP A 105 -4.33 18.67 -3.74
N PHE A 106 -3.80 17.59 -3.16
CA PHE A 106 -3.74 16.27 -3.77
C PHE A 106 -5.13 15.59 -3.79
N ASN A 107 -6.11 16.26 -4.39
CA ASN A 107 -7.51 15.79 -4.42
C ASN A 107 -7.79 14.63 -5.38
N LYS A 108 -6.75 14.04 -5.96
CA LYS A 108 -6.91 12.90 -6.89
C LYS A 108 -6.47 11.59 -6.22
N PRO A 109 -7.38 10.81 -5.62
CA PRO A 109 -7.04 9.57 -4.89
C PRO A 109 -6.30 8.55 -5.77
N VAL A 110 -6.57 8.55 -7.08
CA VAL A 110 -5.87 7.67 -8.04
C VAL A 110 -4.39 8.03 -8.16
N GLN A 111 -4.03 9.31 -8.12
CA GLN A 111 -2.62 9.74 -8.17
C GLN A 111 -1.86 9.32 -6.91
N LEU A 112 -2.48 9.43 -5.74
CA LEU A 112 -1.90 8.95 -4.47
C LEU A 112 -1.71 7.43 -4.49
N LEU A 113 -2.65 6.68 -5.06
CA LEU A 113 -2.54 5.24 -5.22
C LEU A 113 -1.38 4.85 -6.13
N ILE A 114 -1.22 5.53 -7.28
CA ILE A 114 -0.11 5.31 -8.21
C ILE A 114 1.22 5.64 -7.54
N LEU A 115 1.30 6.76 -6.81
CA LEU A 115 2.50 7.17 -6.08
C LEU A 115 2.87 6.13 -5.00
N SER A 116 1.90 5.68 -4.22
CA SER A 116 2.08 4.64 -3.20
C SER A 116 2.56 3.32 -3.81
N ALA A 117 1.95 2.86 -4.90
CA ALA A 117 2.36 1.66 -5.60
C ALA A 117 3.80 1.76 -6.14
N SER A 118 4.17 2.94 -6.63
CA SER A 118 5.51 3.24 -7.13
C SER A 118 6.57 3.20 -6.04
N LEU A 119 6.29 3.82 -4.90
CA LEU A 119 7.16 3.77 -3.72
C LEU A 119 7.31 2.35 -3.21
N ASN A 120 6.23 1.58 -3.19
CA ASN A 120 6.27 0.18 -2.79
C ASN A 120 7.16 -0.66 -3.71
N ALA A 121 7.10 -0.47 -5.02
CA ALA A 121 8.00 -1.13 -5.98
C ALA A 121 9.47 -0.81 -5.70
N GLY A 122 9.80 0.46 -5.40
CA GLY A 122 11.15 0.88 -5.01
C GLY A 122 11.64 0.22 -3.72
N VAL A 123 10.79 0.15 -2.70
CA VAL A 123 11.10 -0.54 -1.44
C VAL A 123 11.32 -2.03 -1.66
N MET A 124 10.49 -2.69 -2.47
CA MET A 124 10.65 -4.10 -2.82
C MET A 124 11.93 -4.37 -3.59
N LEU A 125 12.38 -3.46 -4.46
CA LEU A 125 13.68 -3.55 -5.11
C LEU A 125 14.81 -3.53 -4.09
N ILE A 126 14.83 -2.52 -3.20
CA ILE A 126 15.84 -2.39 -2.15
C ILE A 126 15.87 -3.64 -1.27
N TYR A 127 14.71 -4.13 -0.88
CA TYR A 127 14.58 -5.34 -0.06
C TYR A 127 15.10 -6.59 -0.77
N SER A 128 14.82 -6.76 -2.05
CA SER A 128 15.31 -7.89 -2.86
C SER A 128 16.82 -7.86 -3.00
N VAL A 129 17.42 -6.68 -3.22
CA VAL A 129 18.88 -6.49 -3.28
C VAL A 129 19.53 -6.79 -1.93
N LEU A 130 18.94 -6.28 -0.82
CA LEU A 130 19.42 -6.53 0.53
C LEU A 130 19.39 -8.03 0.88
N LEU A 131 18.30 -8.72 0.53
CA LEU A 131 18.19 -10.17 0.73
C LEU A 131 19.24 -10.94 -0.08
N LEU A 132 19.47 -10.55 -1.33
CA LEU A 132 20.49 -11.15 -2.17
C LEU A 132 21.89 -10.98 -1.56
N TRP A 133 22.20 -9.76 -1.10
CA TRP A 133 23.47 -9.44 -0.46
C TRP A 133 23.66 -10.21 0.85
N MET A 134 22.64 -10.23 1.71
CA MET A 134 22.67 -10.92 2.99
C MET A 134 22.85 -12.43 2.82
N ASN A 135 22.10 -13.03 1.89
CA ASN A 135 22.22 -14.46 1.59
C ASN A 135 23.61 -14.84 1.07
N ASN A 136 24.21 -13.98 0.25
CA ASN A 136 25.53 -14.27 -0.33
C ASN A 136 26.68 -14.05 0.66
N ARG A 137 26.53 -13.12 1.60
CA ARG A 137 27.61 -12.76 2.55
C ARG A 137 27.50 -13.42 3.93
N VAL A 138 26.29 -13.56 4.44
CA VAL A 138 26.05 -13.95 5.83
C VAL A 138 25.72 -15.44 5.94
N LEU A 139 24.90 -15.96 5.04
CA LEU A 139 24.45 -17.35 5.07
C LEU A 139 25.42 -18.23 4.28
N LYS A 140 26.37 -18.85 5.01
CA LYS A 140 27.33 -19.80 4.45
C LYS A 140 27.12 -21.19 5.08
N GLY A 141 27.52 -22.25 4.38
CA GLY A 141 27.45 -23.64 4.86
C GLY A 141 26.06 -24.27 4.69
N PRO A 142 25.55 -25.03 5.67
CA PRO A 142 24.29 -25.77 5.55
C PRO A 142 23.04 -24.87 5.43
N LEU A 143 23.19 -23.59 5.73
CA LEU A 143 22.15 -22.55 5.55
C LEU A 143 22.26 -21.82 4.20
N ALA A 144 23.19 -22.25 3.33
CA ALA A 144 23.33 -21.67 2.00
C ALA A 144 22.06 -21.84 1.19
N MET A 145 21.76 -20.81 0.43
CA MET A 145 20.52 -20.74 -0.33
C MET A 145 20.49 -21.75 -1.46
N HIS A 146 19.39 -22.48 -1.58
CA HIS A 146 19.15 -23.37 -2.71
C HIS A 146 19.14 -22.58 -4.04
N PRO A 147 19.71 -23.08 -5.15
CA PRO A 147 19.82 -22.35 -6.40
C PRO A 147 18.48 -21.84 -6.95
N THR A 148 17.39 -22.54 -6.71
CA THR A 148 16.04 -22.12 -7.12
C THR A 148 15.61 -20.82 -6.42
N ARG A 149 15.92 -20.65 -5.13
CA ARG A 149 15.62 -19.42 -4.37
C ARG A 149 16.49 -18.25 -4.83
N PHE A 150 17.75 -18.51 -5.17
CA PHE A 150 18.67 -17.52 -5.72
C PHE A 150 18.14 -16.98 -7.05
N LEU A 151 17.69 -17.86 -7.93
CA LEU A 151 17.11 -17.50 -9.23
C LEU A 151 15.81 -16.70 -9.08
N ALA A 152 14.96 -17.07 -8.12
CA ALA A 152 13.76 -16.32 -7.80
C ALA A 152 14.04 -14.91 -7.30
N LEU A 153 15.10 -14.71 -6.48
CA LEU A 153 15.52 -13.39 -6.01
C LEU A 153 16.08 -12.50 -7.14
N ILE A 154 16.87 -13.08 -8.05
CA ILE A 154 17.36 -12.36 -9.24
C ILE A 154 16.18 -11.92 -10.10
N TRP A 155 15.22 -12.81 -10.32
CA TRP A 155 13.99 -12.48 -11.05
C TRP A 155 13.21 -11.36 -10.38
N SER A 156 13.06 -11.40 -9.05
CA SER A 156 12.44 -10.35 -8.25
C SER A 156 13.16 -8.99 -8.43
N CYS A 157 14.49 -8.98 -8.35
CA CYS A 157 15.28 -7.77 -8.59
C CYS A 157 15.07 -7.20 -9.98
N ALA A 158 15.08 -8.05 -11.01
CA ALA A 158 14.84 -7.62 -12.40
C ALA A 158 13.43 -7.08 -12.59
N PHE A 159 12.42 -7.76 -12.05
CA PHE A 159 11.02 -7.34 -12.12
C PHE A 159 10.78 -6.00 -11.43
N PHE A 160 11.14 -5.87 -10.17
CA PHE A 160 10.95 -4.63 -9.42
C PHE A 160 11.85 -3.50 -9.92
N GLY A 161 13.06 -3.83 -10.41
CA GLY A 161 13.96 -2.88 -11.06
C GLY A 161 13.35 -2.28 -12.33
N TYR A 162 12.77 -3.11 -13.19
CA TYR A 162 12.08 -2.67 -14.39
C TYR A 162 10.89 -1.75 -14.04
N PHE A 163 10.03 -2.18 -13.11
CA PHE A 163 8.88 -1.37 -12.71
C PHE A 163 9.30 -0.04 -12.07
N THR A 164 10.30 -0.05 -11.20
CA THR A 164 10.84 1.19 -10.60
C THR A 164 11.38 2.13 -11.66
N PHE A 165 12.13 1.61 -12.64
CA PHE A 165 12.67 2.40 -13.75
C PHE A 165 11.57 3.04 -14.59
N VAL A 166 10.58 2.26 -15.03
CA VAL A 166 9.43 2.74 -15.81
C VAL A 166 8.65 3.80 -15.04
N THR A 167 8.46 3.60 -13.75
CA THR A 167 7.73 4.54 -12.91
C THR A 167 8.48 5.86 -12.74
N ILE A 168 9.77 5.80 -12.48
CA ILE A 168 10.62 6.99 -12.41
C ILE A 168 10.54 7.77 -13.72
N GLN A 169 10.67 7.09 -14.84
CA GLN A 169 10.63 7.72 -16.16
C GLN A 169 9.27 8.35 -16.50
N SER A 170 8.17 7.76 -16.02
CA SER A 170 6.81 8.24 -16.28
C SER A 170 6.33 9.33 -15.32
N GLN A 171 6.84 9.38 -14.10
CA GLN A 171 6.36 10.30 -13.06
C GLN A 171 7.29 11.50 -12.84
N LEU A 172 8.61 11.37 -13.03
CA LEU A 172 9.55 12.49 -12.90
C LEU A 172 9.19 13.71 -13.77
N PRO A 173 8.79 13.58 -15.03
CA PRO A 173 8.41 14.73 -15.84
C PRO A 173 7.15 15.44 -15.33
N LYS A 174 6.25 14.72 -14.64
CA LYS A 174 4.98 15.27 -14.13
C LYS A 174 5.12 16.00 -12.79
N LEU A 175 6.23 15.79 -12.08
CA LEU A 175 6.54 16.48 -10.83
C LEU A 175 7.27 17.82 -11.04
N TRP A 176 7.76 18.07 -12.26
CA TRP A 176 8.49 19.29 -12.61
C TRP A 176 7.66 20.29 -13.43
N HIS A 177 6.42 19.98 -13.73
CA HIS A 177 5.42 20.84 -14.35
C HIS A 177 4.20 20.96 -13.44
#